data_938d7005243c0cda1b0a8a23d753727f
#
_entry.id   938d7005243c0cda1b0a8a23d753727f
#
_cell.length_a   1.000
_cell.length_b   1.000
_cell.length_c   1.000
_cell.angle_alpha   90.00
_cell.angle_beta   90.00
_cell.angle_gamma   90.00
#
_symmetry.space_group_name_H-M   'P 1'
#
loop_
_entity.id
_entity.type
_entity.pdbx_description
1 polymer ?
#
loop_
_entity_poly.entity_id
_entity_poly.type
_entity_poly.pdbx_seq_one_letter_code
_entity_poly.pdbx_strand_id
1 'polypeptide(L)'
;MNCYTKFFRPHALVRRCFSAHISDSFVDRQRLFVYVYATLAAWVLITLNLLGISGYQGPYYFATNALQFVLVTVLFVLFCRRKLSLHKAFNLLVVVTQGFCLTEMLYNACIAHRTDVMMVVSNLILLMIILLMTIVAYLHYAPYWCVGTALATYAVCCWVMEEPILYRLFGVFVFVFLLIAVLGSHLAYQLEVLTLEHRSLERTEKEIISLLHTDKENLRDYISQAKQQGLTAEQTERLLGILLSGDGKEAQRNLQNNIAYWYEQSQIDYEHLDELFPSLSASELSICKLVLQGYKLKEMCELLGKTESNVTCQRSNIRAKLGLKRGDDLRACLLEMSKISGG
;
A
#
# COMPACT_ATOMS: atom_id res chain seq x y z
N MET A 1 -4.46 8.28 -37.33
CA MET A 1 -4.82 6.93 -36.91
C MET A 1 -4.85 6.90 -35.38
N ASN A 2 -5.85 7.54 -34.73
CA ASN A 2 -5.98 7.66 -33.28
C ASN A 2 -7.46 7.65 -32.86
N CYS A 3 -8.17 6.56 -33.16
CA CYS A 3 -9.60 6.40 -32.85
C CYS A 3 -9.89 5.39 -31.73
N TYR A 4 -8.86 4.77 -31.11
CA TYR A 4 -9.03 3.67 -30.15
C TYR A 4 -8.92 4.07 -28.68
N THR A 5 -8.77 5.34 -28.30
CA THR A 5 -8.57 5.77 -26.91
C THR A 5 -9.77 6.48 -26.26
N LYS A 6 -10.97 6.40 -26.86
CA LYS A 6 -12.21 6.85 -26.23
C LYS A 6 -12.98 5.75 -25.49
N PHE A 7 -12.36 4.60 -25.26
CA PHE A 7 -12.93 3.60 -24.39
C PHE A 7 -12.98 4.16 -22.96
N PHE A 8 -14.19 4.24 -22.46
CA PHE A 8 -14.66 4.49 -21.11
C PHE A 8 -13.50 4.54 -20.09
N ARG A 9 -13.14 5.73 -19.65
CA ARG A 9 -12.15 5.92 -18.56
C ARG A 9 -12.91 5.96 -17.23
N PRO A 10 -13.27 4.80 -16.66
CA PRO A 10 -14.02 4.74 -15.41
C PRO A 10 -13.29 5.45 -14.26
N HIS A 11 -11.95 5.44 -14.30
CA HIS A 11 -11.10 6.21 -13.40
C HIS A 11 -11.37 7.72 -13.39
N ALA A 12 -11.78 8.30 -14.52
CA ALA A 12 -12.08 9.74 -14.60
C ALA A 12 -13.38 10.10 -13.87
N LEU A 13 -14.38 9.22 -13.90
CA LEU A 13 -15.65 9.42 -13.21
C LEU A 13 -15.48 9.33 -11.68
N VAL A 14 -14.82 8.28 -11.19
CA VAL A 14 -14.54 8.13 -9.75
C VAL A 14 -13.71 9.31 -9.26
N ARG A 15 -12.70 9.74 -10.03
CA ARG A 15 -11.89 10.90 -9.71
C ARG A 15 -12.70 12.21 -9.65
N ARG A 16 -13.68 12.41 -10.53
CA ARG A 16 -14.56 13.59 -10.50
C ARG A 16 -15.51 13.57 -9.29
N CYS A 17 -16.15 12.44 -9.03
CA CYS A 17 -17.13 12.32 -7.95
C CYS A 17 -16.48 12.38 -6.56
N PHE A 18 -15.25 11.89 -6.43
CA PHE A 18 -14.57 11.77 -5.14
C PHE A 18 -13.29 12.62 -5.06
N SER A 19 -13.17 13.68 -5.87
CA SER A 19 -11.99 14.57 -5.87
C SER A 19 -11.61 15.07 -4.47
N ALA A 20 -12.59 15.30 -3.63
CA ALA A 20 -12.40 15.76 -2.25
C ALA A 20 -11.87 14.69 -1.26
N HIS A 21 -11.84 13.41 -1.66
CA HIS A 21 -11.33 12.27 -0.87
C HIS A 21 -10.00 11.74 -1.43
N ILE A 22 -9.49 12.35 -2.49
CA ILE A 22 -8.28 11.91 -3.16
C ILE A 22 -7.09 12.57 -2.47
N SER A 23 -6.25 11.76 -1.86
CA SER A 23 -4.87 12.10 -1.47
C SER A 23 -3.98 12.08 -2.72
N ASP A 24 -2.86 12.79 -2.68
CA ASP A 24 -1.84 12.76 -3.75
C ASP A 24 -1.12 11.41 -3.82
N SER A 25 -1.29 10.57 -2.81
CA SER A 25 -0.70 9.24 -2.77
C SER A 25 -1.29 8.29 -3.82
N PHE A 26 -0.43 7.61 -4.58
CA PHE A 26 -0.83 6.57 -5.53
C PHE A 26 -1.64 5.45 -4.85
N VAL A 27 -1.20 5.01 -3.66
CA VAL A 27 -1.83 3.94 -2.88
C VAL A 27 -3.27 4.30 -2.48
N ASP A 28 -3.49 5.54 -2.01
CA ASP A 28 -4.83 5.97 -1.62
C ASP A 28 -5.77 6.10 -2.83
N ARG A 29 -5.24 6.55 -3.96
CA ARG A 29 -6.01 6.55 -5.23
C ARG A 29 -6.43 5.14 -5.64
N GLN A 30 -5.49 4.20 -5.62
CA GLN A 30 -5.78 2.80 -5.94
C GLN A 30 -6.79 2.20 -4.96
N ARG A 31 -6.61 2.43 -3.67
CA ARG A 31 -7.54 1.98 -2.62
C ARG A 31 -8.96 2.54 -2.82
N LEU A 32 -9.08 3.81 -3.20
CA LEU A 32 -10.37 4.42 -3.49
C LEU A 32 -11.08 3.74 -4.66
N PHE A 33 -10.36 3.47 -5.75
CA PHE A 33 -10.92 2.75 -6.88
C PHE A 33 -11.42 1.37 -6.48
N VAL A 34 -10.59 0.60 -5.82
CA VAL A 34 -10.96 -0.76 -5.38
C VAL A 34 -12.16 -0.71 -4.44
N TYR A 35 -12.21 0.26 -3.51
CA TYR A 35 -13.34 0.43 -2.59
C TYR A 35 -14.66 0.70 -3.33
N VAL A 36 -14.65 1.65 -4.27
CA VAL A 36 -15.86 1.99 -5.04
C VAL A 36 -16.34 0.80 -5.88
N TYR A 37 -15.43 0.13 -6.59
CA TYR A 37 -15.78 -1.04 -7.40
C TYR A 37 -16.24 -2.23 -6.56
N ALA A 38 -15.57 -2.50 -5.43
CA ALA A 38 -15.98 -3.55 -4.50
C ALA A 38 -17.38 -3.29 -3.93
N THR A 39 -17.68 -2.03 -3.58
CA THR A 39 -19.03 -1.64 -3.12
C THR A 39 -20.08 -1.82 -4.20
N LEU A 40 -19.81 -1.39 -5.44
CA LEU A 40 -20.72 -1.58 -6.57
C LEU A 40 -20.96 -3.07 -6.86
N ALA A 41 -19.89 -3.87 -6.88
CA ALA A 41 -19.99 -5.30 -7.08
C ALA A 41 -20.81 -5.98 -5.96
N ALA A 42 -20.59 -5.58 -4.70
CA ALA A 42 -21.37 -6.08 -3.57
C ALA A 42 -22.87 -5.74 -3.74
N TRP A 43 -23.21 -4.50 -4.09
CA TRP A 43 -24.61 -4.12 -4.34
C TRP A 43 -25.25 -4.94 -5.45
N VAL A 44 -24.56 -5.15 -6.57
CA VAL A 44 -25.08 -5.96 -7.68
C VAL A 44 -25.31 -7.39 -7.23
N LEU A 45 -24.33 -8.03 -6.60
CA LEU A 45 -24.43 -9.43 -6.15
C LEU A 45 -25.55 -9.61 -5.11
N ILE A 46 -25.61 -8.74 -4.11
CA ILE A 46 -26.63 -8.81 -3.07
C ILE A 46 -28.04 -8.58 -3.68
N THR A 47 -28.17 -7.65 -4.62
CA THR A 47 -29.45 -7.40 -5.31
C THR A 47 -29.89 -8.61 -6.13
N LEU A 48 -28.97 -9.27 -6.85
CA LEU A 48 -29.26 -10.51 -7.58
C LEU A 48 -29.72 -11.64 -6.64
N ASN A 49 -29.09 -11.75 -5.46
CA ASN A 49 -29.50 -12.70 -4.42
C ASN A 49 -30.90 -12.38 -3.87
N LEU A 50 -31.21 -11.11 -3.57
CA LEU A 50 -32.53 -10.67 -3.08
C LEU A 50 -33.65 -10.87 -4.10
N LEU A 51 -33.33 -10.74 -5.39
CA LEU A 51 -34.29 -11.00 -6.49
C LEU A 51 -34.45 -12.51 -6.75
N GLY A 52 -33.69 -13.37 -6.09
CA GLY A 52 -33.72 -14.81 -6.30
C GLY A 52 -33.18 -15.29 -7.65
N ILE A 53 -32.39 -14.43 -8.33
CA ILE A 53 -31.73 -14.76 -9.61
C ILE A 53 -30.47 -15.57 -9.36
N SER A 54 -29.78 -15.28 -8.26
CA SER A 54 -28.60 -16.00 -7.82
C SER A 54 -28.69 -16.28 -6.32
N GLY A 55 -27.91 -17.27 -5.86
CA GLY A 55 -27.87 -17.64 -4.44
C GLY A 55 -29.03 -18.50 -3.98
N TYR A 56 -29.04 -18.77 -2.69
CA TYR A 56 -30.03 -19.64 -2.05
C TYR A 56 -31.27 -18.84 -1.61
N GLN A 57 -32.43 -19.46 -1.79
CA GLN A 57 -33.69 -18.87 -1.38
C GLN A 57 -34.13 -19.40 0.00
N GLY A 58 -34.72 -18.53 0.79
CA GLY A 58 -35.25 -18.83 2.09
C GLY A 58 -35.21 -17.62 3.03
N PRO A 59 -35.98 -17.65 4.13
CA PRO A 59 -36.13 -16.47 5.00
C PRO A 59 -34.81 -16.06 5.64
N TYR A 60 -33.93 -17.01 5.94
CA TYR A 60 -32.59 -16.72 6.48
C TYR A 60 -31.72 -15.97 5.47
N TYR A 61 -31.61 -16.50 4.24
CA TYR A 61 -30.78 -15.88 3.20
C TYR A 61 -31.31 -14.52 2.78
N PHE A 62 -32.63 -14.37 2.73
CA PHE A 62 -33.24 -13.06 2.44
C PHE A 62 -32.90 -12.05 3.54
N ALA A 63 -33.04 -12.44 4.82
CA ALA A 63 -32.76 -11.54 5.94
C ALA A 63 -31.27 -11.16 6.02
N THR A 64 -30.37 -12.12 5.81
CA THR A 64 -28.92 -11.89 5.83
C THR A 64 -28.50 -10.99 4.68
N ASN A 65 -28.95 -11.23 3.45
CA ASN A 65 -28.66 -10.40 2.29
C ASN A 65 -29.26 -8.97 2.44
N ALA A 66 -30.48 -8.83 2.97
CA ALA A 66 -31.07 -7.53 3.24
C ALA A 66 -30.25 -6.73 4.29
N LEU A 67 -29.85 -7.40 5.37
CA LEU A 67 -29.01 -6.79 6.39
C LEU A 67 -27.63 -6.37 5.82
N GLN A 68 -27.01 -7.23 5.01
CA GLN A 68 -25.74 -6.95 4.34
C GLN A 68 -25.87 -5.73 3.41
N PHE A 69 -26.96 -5.65 2.62
CA PHE A 69 -27.22 -4.52 1.73
C PHE A 69 -27.30 -3.20 2.51
N VAL A 70 -28.02 -3.21 3.63
CA VAL A 70 -28.14 -2.02 4.50
C VAL A 70 -26.78 -1.63 5.06
N LEU A 71 -26.01 -2.58 5.60
CA LEU A 71 -24.69 -2.30 6.19
C LEU A 71 -23.71 -1.75 5.15
N VAL A 72 -23.59 -2.36 3.98
CA VAL A 72 -22.74 -1.88 2.88
C VAL A 72 -23.15 -0.47 2.46
N THR A 73 -24.45 -0.19 2.37
CA THR A 73 -24.97 1.14 2.01
C THR A 73 -24.64 2.18 3.08
N VAL A 74 -24.81 1.84 4.36
CA VAL A 74 -24.48 2.72 5.48
C VAL A 74 -22.99 3.05 5.49
N LEU A 75 -22.13 2.05 5.30
CA LEU A 75 -20.67 2.25 5.23
C LEU A 75 -20.29 3.20 4.10
N PHE A 76 -20.90 3.02 2.92
CA PHE A 76 -20.66 3.89 1.77
C PHE A 76 -21.12 5.32 2.02
N VAL A 77 -22.31 5.51 2.60
CA VAL A 77 -22.84 6.85 2.96
C VAL A 77 -21.97 7.53 4.01
N LEU A 78 -21.51 6.81 5.04
CA LEU A 78 -20.60 7.34 6.06
C LEU A 78 -19.24 7.76 5.47
N PHE A 79 -18.74 7.00 4.50
CA PHE A 79 -17.56 7.36 3.73
C PHE A 79 -17.79 8.63 2.91
N CYS A 80 -18.90 8.71 2.12
CA CYS A 80 -19.24 9.90 1.34
C CYS A 80 -19.40 11.15 2.22
N ARG A 81 -19.95 11.00 3.43
CA ARG A 81 -20.09 12.09 4.42
C ARG A 81 -18.79 12.40 5.18
N ARG A 82 -17.67 11.83 4.81
CA ARG A 82 -16.34 12.00 5.47
C ARG A 82 -16.31 11.64 6.96
N LYS A 83 -17.27 10.86 7.44
CA LYS A 83 -17.26 10.35 8.82
C LYS A 83 -16.33 9.16 9.01
N LEU A 84 -15.98 8.47 7.92
CA LEU A 84 -15.04 7.35 7.90
C LEU A 84 -13.87 7.66 6.96
N SER A 85 -12.65 7.39 7.42
CA SER A 85 -11.48 7.41 6.54
C SER A 85 -11.55 6.24 5.54
N LEU A 86 -10.96 6.42 4.36
CA LEU A 86 -10.95 5.40 3.29
C LEU A 86 -10.45 4.04 3.78
N HIS A 87 -9.36 4.03 4.56
CA HIS A 87 -8.78 2.81 5.12
C HIS A 87 -9.77 2.08 6.06
N LYS A 88 -10.43 2.81 6.96
CA LYS A 88 -11.43 2.23 7.87
C LYS A 88 -12.67 1.74 7.12
N ALA A 89 -13.16 2.52 6.15
CA ALA A 89 -14.33 2.17 5.35
C ALA A 89 -14.07 0.87 4.56
N PHE A 90 -12.88 0.74 3.96
CA PHE A 90 -12.53 -0.45 3.22
C PHE A 90 -12.38 -1.69 4.12
N ASN A 91 -11.67 -1.58 5.25
CA ASN A 91 -11.55 -2.68 6.20
C ASN A 91 -12.92 -3.14 6.72
N LEU A 92 -13.83 -2.21 7.05
CA LEU A 92 -15.18 -2.55 7.48
C LEU A 92 -15.98 -3.23 6.38
N LEU A 93 -15.85 -2.78 5.12
CA LEU A 93 -16.49 -3.45 3.97
C LEU A 93 -16.02 -4.89 3.85
N VAL A 94 -14.71 -5.14 3.95
CA VAL A 94 -14.13 -6.49 3.90
C VAL A 94 -14.66 -7.36 5.05
N VAL A 95 -14.65 -6.86 6.29
CA VAL A 95 -15.14 -7.60 7.45
C VAL A 95 -16.63 -7.94 7.31
N VAL A 96 -17.45 -6.99 6.86
CA VAL A 96 -18.88 -7.21 6.64
C VAL A 96 -19.12 -8.26 5.55
N THR A 97 -18.55 -8.07 4.35
CA THR A 97 -18.77 -8.99 3.23
C THR A 97 -18.24 -10.39 3.52
N GLN A 98 -17.06 -10.50 4.12
CA GLN A 98 -16.50 -11.79 4.53
C GLN A 98 -17.35 -12.43 5.62
N GLY A 99 -17.75 -11.71 6.66
CA GLY A 99 -18.56 -12.20 7.75
C GLY A 99 -19.86 -12.83 7.26
N PHE A 100 -20.54 -12.21 6.30
CA PHE A 100 -21.77 -12.78 5.71
C PHE A 100 -21.51 -14.06 4.92
N CYS A 101 -20.43 -14.14 4.12
CA CYS A 101 -20.05 -15.38 3.44
C CYS A 101 -19.79 -16.53 4.44
N LEU A 102 -19.06 -16.24 5.52
CA LEU A 102 -18.76 -17.23 6.55
C LEU A 102 -20.01 -17.69 7.30
N THR A 103 -20.90 -16.75 7.65
CA THR A 103 -22.16 -17.11 8.34
C THR A 103 -23.10 -17.94 7.47
N GLU A 104 -23.17 -17.67 6.16
CA GLU A 104 -23.92 -18.49 5.22
C GLU A 104 -23.37 -19.92 5.11
N MET A 105 -22.03 -20.07 5.03
CA MET A 105 -21.39 -21.39 5.02
C MET A 105 -21.69 -22.17 6.30
N LEU A 106 -21.52 -21.54 7.46
CA LEU A 106 -21.77 -22.17 8.76
C LEU A 106 -23.26 -22.50 8.97
N TYR A 107 -24.17 -21.61 8.56
CA TYR A 107 -25.60 -21.88 8.64
C TYR A 107 -25.99 -23.10 7.80
N ASN A 108 -25.47 -23.19 6.58
CA ASN A 108 -25.72 -24.32 5.69
C ASN A 108 -25.22 -25.64 6.28
N ALA A 109 -23.98 -25.65 6.81
CA ALA A 109 -23.36 -26.85 7.36
C ALA A 109 -23.97 -27.26 8.71
N CYS A 110 -24.11 -26.32 9.67
CA CYS A 110 -24.41 -26.66 11.05
C CYS A 110 -25.89 -26.61 11.41
N ILE A 111 -26.69 -25.72 10.76
CA ILE A 111 -28.09 -25.49 11.15
C ILE A 111 -29.07 -26.06 10.13
N ALA A 112 -28.87 -25.75 8.85
CA ALA A 112 -29.75 -26.29 7.82
C ALA A 112 -29.51 -27.75 7.50
N HIS A 113 -28.40 -28.35 7.97
CA HIS A 113 -27.97 -29.72 7.69
C HIS A 113 -28.06 -30.08 6.21
N ARG A 114 -27.73 -29.12 5.35
CA ARG A 114 -27.75 -29.33 3.90
C ARG A 114 -26.34 -29.68 3.44
N THR A 115 -26.22 -30.75 2.69
CA THR A 115 -24.96 -31.18 2.07
C THR A 115 -24.72 -30.48 0.73
N ASP A 116 -25.00 -29.17 0.66
CA ASP A 116 -24.86 -28.42 -0.58
C ASP A 116 -23.41 -27.94 -0.76
N VAL A 117 -22.63 -28.83 -1.38
CA VAL A 117 -21.22 -28.57 -1.71
C VAL A 117 -21.03 -27.34 -2.60
N MET A 118 -22.00 -27.10 -3.52
CA MET A 118 -21.89 -26.00 -4.49
C MET A 118 -21.92 -24.64 -3.79
N MET A 119 -22.72 -24.51 -2.73
CA MET A 119 -22.76 -23.30 -1.93
C MET A 119 -21.42 -23.02 -1.21
N VAL A 120 -20.84 -24.04 -0.62
CA VAL A 120 -19.54 -23.88 0.06
C VAL A 120 -18.47 -23.45 -0.93
N VAL A 121 -18.40 -24.11 -2.10
CA VAL A 121 -17.43 -23.78 -3.15
C VAL A 121 -17.67 -22.37 -3.70
N SER A 122 -18.91 -21.97 -3.94
CA SER A 122 -19.25 -20.61 -4.40
C SER A 122 -18.79 -19.53 -3.41
N ASN A 123 -19.06 -19.75 -2.12
CA ASN A 123 -18.61 -18.81 -1.09
C ASN A 123 -17.08 -18.78 -0.95
N LEU A 124 -16.37 -19.93 -1.11
CA LEU A 124 -14.90 -19.95 -1.14
C LEU A 124 -14.34 -19.12 -2.31
N ILE A 125 -14.97 -19.18 -3.48
CA ILE A 125 -14.60 -18.33 -4.62
C ILE A 125 -14.81 -16.85 -4.30
N LEU A 126 -15.95 -16.49 -3.68
CA LEU A 126 -16.19 -15.11 -3.23
C LEU A 126 -15.15 -14.66 -2.20
N LEU A 127 -14.78 -15.50 -1.24
CA LEU A 127 -13.74 -15.22 -0.25
C LEU A 127 -12.36 -15.02 -0.92
N MET A 128 -12.04 -15.77 -1.99
CA MET A 128 -10.84 -15.52 -2.80
C MET A 128 -10.88 -14.15 -3.48
N ILE A 129 -12.02 -13.74 -4.02
CA ILE A 129 -12.17 -12.43 -4.63
C ILE A 129 -12.00 -11.33 -3.59
N ILE A 130 -12.58 -11.48 -2.39
CA ILE A 130 -12.41 -10.55 -1.28
C ILE A 130 -10.92 -10.46 -0.89
N LEU A 131 -10.24 -11.59 -0.79
CA LEU A 131 -8.80 -11.64 -0.53
C LEU A 131 -8.00 -10.88 -1.58
N LEU A 132 -8.26 -11.12 -2.87
CA LEU A 132 -7.60 -10.39 -3.96
C LEU A 132 -7.85 -8.88 -3.88
N MET A 133 -9.08 -8.45 -3.54
CA MET A 133 -9.40 -7.04 -3.35
C MET A 133 -8.61 -6.41 -2.21
N THR A 134 -8.38 -7.14 -1.10
CA THR A 134 -7.55 -6.63 0.02
C THR A 134 -6.09 -6.42 -0.40
N ILE A 135 -5.57 -7.31 -1.23
CA ILE A 135 -4.20 -7.23 -1.76
C ILE A 135 -4.06 -6.03 -2.71
N VAL A 136 -4.98 -5.90 -3.67
CA VAL A 136 -4.97 -4.79 -4.66
C VAL A 136 -5.17 -3.43 -3.97
N ALA A 137 -5.85 -3.40 -2.82
CA ALA A 137 -6.00 -2.20 -1.99
C ALA A 137 -4.82 -1.95 -1.04
N TYR A 138 -3.79 -2.78 -1.07
CA TYR A 138 -2.59 -2.70 -0.22
C TYR A 138 -2.92 -2.63 1.28
N LEU A 139 -3.77 -3.54 1.75
CA LEU A 139 -4.09 -3.68 3.17
C LEU A 139 -3.12 -4.67 3.81
N HIS A 140 -2.33 -4.22 4.80
CA HIS A 140 -1.24 -5.02 5.39
C HIS A 140 -1.71 -6.27 6.13
N TYR A 141 -2.72 -6.14 6.99
CA TYR A 141 -3.16 -7.22 7.89
C TYR A 141 -4.41 -7.96 7.41
N ALA A 142 -5.24 -7.31 6.57
CA ALA A 142 -6.51 -7.87 6.13
C ALA A 142 -6.35 -9.20 5.37
N PRO A 143 -5.37 -9.40 4.48
CA PRO A 143 -5.21 -10.67 3.77
C PRO A 143 -5.01 -11.87 4.72
N TYR A 144 -4.22 -11.71 5.79
CA TYR A 144 -3.96 -12.79 6.74
C TYR A 144 -5.22 -13.19 7.54
N TRP A 145 -5.99 -12.19 7.98
CA TRP A 145 -7.26 -12.42 8.64
C TRP A 145 -8.28 -13.10 7.69
N CYS A 146 -8.33 -12.63 6.44
CA CYS A 146 -9.21 -13.21 5.44
C CYS A 146 -8.90 -14.69 5.20
N VAL A 147 -7.64 -15.04 5.05
CA VAL A 147 -7.22 -16.42 4.85
C VAL A 147 -7.48 -17.27 6.09
N GLY A 148 -7.08 -16.79 7.27
CA GLY A 148 -7.25 -17.54 8.52
C GLY A 148 -8.71 -17.90 8.80
N THR A 149 -9.62 -16.92 8.72
CA THR A 149 -11.05 -17.15 8.96
C THR A 149 -11.71 -17.98 7.86
N ALA A 150 -11.35 -17.78 6.58
CA ALA A 150 -11.88 -18.57 5.47
C ALA A 150 -11.49 -20.06 5.61
N LEU A 151 -10.21 -20.36 5.86
CA LEU A 151 -9.74 -21.72 6.03
C LEU A 151 -10.29 -22.39 7.28
N ALA A 152 -10.41 -21.67 8.40
CA ALA A 152 -11.02 -22.19 9.62
C ALA A 152 -12.49 -22.57 9.39
N THR A 153 -13.28 -21.69 8.74
CA THR A 153 -14.68 -21.98 8.42
C THR A 153 -14.79 -23.14 7.44
N TYR A 154 -13.92 -23.20 6.43
CA TYR A 154 -13.91 -24.32 5.49
C TYR A 154 -13.61 -25.65 6.17
N ALA A 155 -12.63 -25.68 7.10
CA ALA A 155 -12.34 -26.88 7.89
C ALA A 155 -13.55 -27.35 8.71
N VAL A 156 -14.29 -26.41 9.33
CA VAL A 156 -15.54 -26.73 10.05
C VAL A 156 -16.59 -27.31 9.09
N CYS A 157 -16.77 -26.72 7.91
CA CYS A 157 -17.69 -27.25 6.89
C CYS A 157 -17.30 -28.67 6.46
N CYS A 158 -16.02 -28.94 6.21
CA CYS A 158 -15.54 -30.29 5.90
C CYS A 158 -15.88 -31.26 7.01
N TRP A 159 -15.62 -30.89 8.27
CA TRP A 159 -15.85 -31.75 9.42
C TRP A 159 -17.34 -32.04 9.66
N VAL A 160 -18.23 -31.05 9.52
CA VAL A 160 -19.65 -31.20 9.81
C VAL A 160 -20.41 -31.88 8.68
N MET A 161 -20.07 -31.55 7.42
CA MET A 161 -20.80 -32.07 6.24
C MET A 161 -20.33 -33.47 5.83
N GLU A 162 -19.15 -33.88 6.21
CA GLU A 162 -18.52 -35.19 5.89
C GLU A 162 -18.51 -35.55 4.40
N GLU A 163 -18.61 -34.55 3.51
CA GLU A 163 -18.68 -34.75 2.06
C GLU A 163 -17.28 -34.98 1.45
N PRO A 164 -17.08 -36.13 0.74
CA PRO A 164 -15.77 -36.50 0.20
C PRO A 164 -15.18 -35.48 -0.77
N ILE A 165 -16.02 -34.72 -1.49
CA ILE A 165 -15.60 -33.71 -2.45
C ILE A 165 -14.95 -32.55 -1.73
N LEU A 166 -15.47 -32.11 -0.57
CA LEU A 166 -14.90 -31.02 0.21
C LEU A 166 -13.50 -31.40 0.72
N TYR A 167 -13.32 -32.63 1.20
CA TYR A 167 -12.00 -33.11 1.63
C TYR A 167 -10.97 -33.13 0.49
N ARG A 168 -11.37 -33.56 -0.71
CA ARG A 168 -10.49 -33.58 -1.88
C ARG A 168 -10.08 -32.16 -2.32
N LEU A 169 -10.99 -31.20 -2.22
CA LEU A 169 -10.74 -29.82 -2.57
C LEU A 169 -9.99 -29.06 -1.47
N PHE A 170 -9.98 -29.56 -0.23
CA PHE A 170 -9.40 -28.87 0.91
C PHE A 170 -7.93 -28.49 0.67
N GLY A 171 -7.10 -29.45 0.25
CA GLY A 171 -5.69 -29.18 -0.04
C GLY A 171 -5.47 -28.15 -1.14
N VAL A 172 -6.32 -28.16 -2.18
CA VAL A 172 -6.26 -27.20 -3.29
C VAL A 172 -6.57 -25.78 -2.80
N PHE A 173 -7.67 -25.61 -2.06
CA PHE A 173 -8.05 -24.28 -1.54
C PHE A 173 -7.04 -23.77 -0.52
N VAL A 174 -6.54 -24.61 0.40
CA VAL A 174 -5.49 -24.23 1.35
C VAL A 174 -4.26 -23.71 0.59
N PHE A 175 -3.79 -24.47 -0.42
CA PHE A 175 -2.64 -24.08 -1.22
C PHE A 175 -2.88 -22.75 -1.94
N VAL A 176 -4.03 -22.58 -2.59
CA VAL A 176 -4.35 -21.37 -3.34
C VAL A 176 -4.49 -20.14 -2.44
N PHE A 177 -5.18 -20.26 -1.30
CA PHE A 177 -5.31 -19.16 -0.35
C PHE A 177 -3.96 -18.73 0.22
N LEU A 178 -3.10 -19.69 0.60
CA LEU A 178 -1.76 -19.39 1.09
C LEU A 178 -0.88 -18.77 0.03
N LEU A 179 -0.91 -19.32 -1.20
CA LEU A 179 -0.15 -18.77 -2.33
C LEU A 179 -0.55 -17.31 -2.61
N ILE A 180 -1.85 -17.03 -2.68
CA ILE A 180 -2.34 -15.67 -2.91
C ILE A 180 -1.94 -14.74 -1.75
N ALA A 181 -2.00 -15.19 -0.50
CA ALA A 181 -1.60 -14.39 0.65
C ALA A 181 -0.09 -14.06 0.63
N VAL A 182 0.76 -15.04 0.33
CA VAL A 182 2.22 -14.86 0.27
C VAL A 182 2.59 -13.93 -0.89
N LEU A 183 2.07 -14.18 -2.11
CA LEU A 183 2.33 -13.30 -3.25
C LEU A 183 1.79 -11.89 -3.02
N GLY A 184 0.61 -11.77 -2.40
CA GLY A 184 0.00 -10.49 -2.10
C GLY A 184 0.78 -9.68 -1.06
N SER A 185 1.27 -10.34 -0.01
CA SER A 185 2.12 -9.68 0.98
C SER A 185 3.45 -9.21 0.39
N HIS A 186 4.04 -10.02 -0.49
CA HIS A 186 5.26 -9.64 -1.21
C HIS A 186 5.03 -8.41 -2.11
N LEU A 187 3.95 -8.40 -2.90
CA LEU A 187 3.59 -7.25 -3.74
C LEU A 187 3.32 -5.98 -2.91
N ALA A 188 2.63 -6.10 -1.79
CA ALA A 188 2.37 -4.97 -0.90
C ALA A 188 3.69 -4.39 -0.34
N TYR A 189 4.62 -5.24 0.05
CA TYR A 189 5.95 -4.84 0.52
C TYR A 189 6.75 -4.13 -0.58
N GLN A 190 6.84 -4.69 -1.78
CA GLN A 190 7.55 -4.09 -2.90
C GLN A 190 7.00 -2.70 -3.26
N LEU A 191 5.68 -2.54 -3.23
CA LEU A 191 5.07 -1.26 -3.53
C LEU A 191 5.35 -0.21 -2.44
N GLU A 192 5.41 -0.62 -1.19
CA GLU A 192 5.78 0.26 -0.08
C GLU A 192 7.20 0.79 -0.28
N VAL A 193 8.15 -0.08 -0.61
CA VAL A 193 9.53 0.29 -0.92
C VAL A 193 9.59 1.29 -2.09
N LEU A 194 8.93 0.97 -3.22
CA LEU A 194 8.86 1.87 -4.38
C LEU A 194 8.23 3.24 -4.06
N THR A 195 7.21 3.26 -3.21
CA THR A 195 6.56 4.51 -2.81
C THR A 195 7.48 5.37 -1.95
N LEU A 196 8.27 4.75 -1.08
CA LEU A 196 9.27 5.42 -0.27
C LEU A 196 10.39 6.01 -1.12
N GLU A 197 10.89 5.26 -2.10
CA GLU A 197 11.91 5.72 -3.04
C GLU A 197 11.42 6.91 -3.87
N HIS A 198 10.21 6.81 -4.41
CA HIS A 198 9.63 7.89 -5.20
C HIS A 198 9.47 9.18 -4.39
N ARG A 199 9.02 9.07 -3.13
CA ARG A 199 8.92 10.24 -2.23
C ARG A 199 10.28 10.83 -1.88
N SER A 200 11.31 10.00 -1.71
CA SER A 200 12.66 10.51 -1.47
C SER A 200 13.19 11.29 -2.67
N LEU A 201 12.98 10.77 -3.88
CA LEU A 201 13.35 11.46 -5.11
C LEU A 201 12.60 12.79 -5.30
N GLU A 202 11.28 12.82 -5.06
CA GLU A 202 10.49 14.06 -5.13
C GLU A 202 10.97 15.10 -4.10
N ARG A 203 11.38 14.65 -2.91
CA ARG A 203 11.90 15.54 -1.87
C ARG A 203 13.24 16.14 -2.30
N THR A 204 14.13 15.31 -2.79
CA THR A 204 15.43 15.75 -3.30
C THR A 204 15.26 16.71 -4.48
N GLU A 205 14.34 16.41 -5.42
CA GLU A 205 14.03 17.33 -6.53
C GLU A 205 13.56 18.69 -6.00
N LYS A 206 12.65 18.71 -5.02
CA LYS A 206 12.17 19.97 -4.42
C LYS A 206 13.27 20.72 -3.68
N GLU A 207 14.15 20.02 -2.96
CA GLU A 207 15.30 20.65 -2.28
C GLU A 207 16.26 21.29 -3.30
N ILE A 208 16.60 20.59 -4.38
CA ILE A 208 17.44 21.12 -5.44
C ILE A 208 16.80 22.36 -6.09
N ILE A 209 15.51 22.30 -6.42
CA ILE A 209 14.79 23.44 -7.00
C ILE A 209 14.73 24.62 -6.04
N SER A 210 14.51 24.38 -4.75
CA SER A 210 14.50 25.45 -3.73
C SER A 210 15.87 26.11 -3.55
N LEU A 211 16.95 25.34 -3.70
CA LEU A 211 18.33 25.84 -3.63
C LEU A 211 18.73 26.68 -4.83
N LEU A 212 18.22 26.31 -6.00
CA LEU A 212 18.47 27.05 -7.24
C LEU A 212 17.65 28.35 -7.33
N HIS A 213 16.75 28.63 -6.37
CA HIS A 213 15.81 29.78 -6.38
C HIS A 213 15.08 29.93 -7.72
N THR A 214 14.89 28.81 -8.44
CA THR A 214 14.38 28.78 -9.82
C THR A 214 13.11 27.96 -9.85
N ASP A 215 12.13 28.39 -10.64
CA ASP A 215 10.89 27.67 -10.83
C ASP A 215 11.14 26.41 -11.71
N LYS A 216 10.44 25.31 -11.41
CA LYS A 216 10.57 24.04 -12.13
C LYS A 216 10.36 24.17 -13.65
N GLU A 217 9.49 25.08 -14.07
CA GLU A 217 9.24 25.35 -15.49
C GLU A 217 10.45 26.03 -16.14
N ASN A 218 11.04 27.02 -15.48
CA ASN A 218 12.23 27.73 -15.99
C ASN A 218 13.43 26.75 -16.10
N LEU A 219 13.60 25.86 -15.15
CA LEU A 219 14.66 24.84 -15.20
C LEU A 219 14.46 23.85 -16.36
N ARG A 220 13.22 23.47 -16.63
CA ARG A 220 12.85 22.55 -17.71
C ARG A 220 13.04 23.17 -19.09
N ASP A 221 12.64 24.42 -19.25
CA ASP A 221 12.84 25.20 -20.49
C ASP A 221 14.32 25.40 -20.74
N TYR A 222 15.08 25.64 -19.70
CA TYR A 222 16.52 25.79 -19.76
C TYR A 222 17.22 24.50 -20.20
N ILE A 223 16.88 23.36 -19.58
CA ILE A 223 17.43 22.04 -19.96
C ILE A 223 17.05 21.70 -21.42
N SER A 224 15.84 22.06 -21.85
CA SER A 224 15.38 21.80 -23.21
C SER A 224 16.15 22.66 -24.24
N GLN A 225 16.43 23.92 -23.93
CA GLN A 225 17.25 24.80 -24.76
C GLN A 225 18.72 24.34 -24.81
N ALA A 226 19.26 23.93 -23.65
CA ALA A 226 20.61 23.39 -23.57
C ALA A 226 20.81 22.13 -24.42
N LYS A 227 19.81 21.25 -24.44
CA LYS A 227 19.81 20.04 -25.28
C LYS A 227 19.70 20.33 -26.77
N GLN A 228 18.96 21.38 -27.17
CA GLN A 228 18.77 21.73 -28.58
C GLN A 228 19.96 22.46 -29.18
N GLN A 229 20.72 23.21 -28.39
CA GLN A 229 21.76 24.09 -28.87
C GLN A 229 23.18 23.52 -28.82
N GLY A 230 23.38 22.30 -28.31
CA GLY A 230 24.71 21.69 -28.25
C GLY A 230 25.73 22.57 -27.51
N LEU A 231 25.37 23.04 -26.31
CA LEU A 231 26.17 24.01 -25.55
C LEU A 231 27.61 23.56 -25.34
N THR A 232 28.55 24.44 -25.61
CA THR A 232 29.95 24.28 -25.26
C THR A 232 30.13 24.34 -23.72
N ALA A 233 31.19 23.73 -23.21
CA ALA A 233 31.50 23.74 -21.78
C ALA A 233 31.51 25.15 -21.16
N GLU A 234 32.01 26.16 -21.93
CA GLU A 234 32.07 27.54 -21.51
C GLU A 234 30.70 28.22 -21.41
N GLN A 235 29.76 27.86 -22.27
CA GLN A 235 28.35 28.31 -22.19
C GLN A 235 27.61 27.68 -21.00
N THR A 236 27.88 26.43 -20.71
CA THR A 236 27.33 25.73 -19.52
C THR A 236 27.82 26.38 -18.23
N GLU A 237 29.09 26.75 -18.16
CA GLU A 237 29.69 27.42 -17.01
C GLU A 237 29.14 28.83 -16.78
N ARG A 238 28.97 29.62 -17.86
CA ARG A 238 28.32 30.94 -17.80
C ARG A 238 26.86 30.85 -17.34
N LEU A 239 26.15 29.88 -17.81
CA LEU A 239 24.74 29.67 -17.47
C LEU A 239 24.56 29.15 -16.03
N LEU A 240 25.45 28.28 -15.56
CA LEU A 240 25.56 27.91 -14.15
C LEU A 240 25.87 29.14 -13.28
N GLY A 241 26.74 30.01 -13.73
CA GLY A 241 27.03 31.28 -13.08
C GLY A 241 25.83 32.20 -12.95
N ILE A 242 24.95 32.27 -13.95
CA ILE A 242 23.70 33.07 -13.93
C ILE A 242 22.66 32.43 -13.00
N LEU A 243 22.52 31.12 -13.00
CA LEU A 243 21.64 30.38 -12.09
C LEU A 243 22.10 30.48 -10.61
N LEU A 244 23.39 30.61 -10.38
CA LEU A 244 24.01 30.73 -9.06
C LEU A 244 24.22 32.17 -8.60
N SER A 245 23.90 33.19 -9.41
CA SER A 245 24.18 34.62 -9.15
C SER A 245 23.22 35.30 -8.15
N GLY A 246 22.37 34.57 -7.46
CA GLY A 246 21.70 35.06 -6.25
C GLY A 246 22.65 34.97 -5.06
N ASP A 247 23.15 36.10 -4.53
CA ASP A 247 23.98 36.31 -3.33
C ASP A 247 25.03 35.21 -3.04
N GLY A 248 26.11 35.29 -3.74
CA GLY A 248 27.00 34.23 -4.22
C GLY A 248 27.81 33.42 -3.23
N LYS A 249 27.96 33.72 -1.95
CA LYS A 249 28.83 32.91 -1.05
C LYS A 249 28.08 31.90 -0.20
N GLU A 250 26.91 32.24 0.23
CA GLU A 250 26.09 31.34 1.07
C GLU A 250 25.40 30.28 0.22
N ALA A 251 24.92 30.64 -0.97
CA ALA A 251 24.36 29.71 -1.96
C ALA A 251 25.43 28.71 -2.47
N GLN A 252 26.65 29.18 -2.72
CA GLN A 252 27.77 28.31 -3.16
C GLN A 252 28.20 27.34 -2.06
N ARG A 253 28.22 27.78 -0.79
CA ARG A 253 28.57 26.94 0.37
C ARG A 253 27.47 25.90 0.64
N ASN A 254 26.20 26.31 0.50
CA ASN A 254 25.05 25.41 0.64
C ASN A 254 25.02 24.38 -0.50
N LEU A 255 25.33 24.78 -1.74
CA LEU A 255 25.43 23.86 -2.88
C LEU A 255 26.57 22.85 -2.67
N GLN A 256 27.76 23.27 -2.22
CA GLN A 256 28.85 22.37 -1.91
C GLN A 256 28.50 21.37 -0.79
N ASN A 257 27.86 21.85 0.27
CA ASN A 257 27.43 20.98 1.37
C ASN A 257 26.36 19.99 0.90
N ASN A 258 25.48 20.39 0.01
CA ASN A 258 24.42 19.52 -0.52
C ASN A 258 24.93 18.54 -1.57
N ILE A 259 25.90 18.91 -2.40
CA ILE A 259 26.57 17.98 -3.31
C ILE A 259 27.34 16.93 -2.50
N ALA A 260 28.05 17.33 -1.44
CA ALA A 260 28.72 16.39 -0.54
C ALA A 260 27.72 15.44 0.13
N TYR A 261 26.60 15.96 0.63
CA TYR A 261 25.50 15.17 1.19
C TYR A 261 24.90 14.20 0.18
N TRP A 262 24.69 14.65 -1.05
CA TRP A 262 24.16 13.82 -2.15
C TRP A 262 25.14 12.72 -2.56
N TYR A 263 26.43 13.05 -2.62
CA TYR A 263 27.47 12.10 -2.91
C TYR A 263 27.57 11.01 -1.81
N GLU A 264 27.46 11.40 -0.53
CA GLU A 264 27.39 10.45 0.58
C GLU A 264 26.16 9.55 0.53
N GLN A 265 25.01 10.09 0.14
CA GLN A 265 23.76 9.32 -0.02
C GLN A 265 23.82 8.34 -1.21
N SER A 266 24.46 8.73 -2.32
CA SER A 266 24.61 7.88 -3.50
C SER A 266 25.58 6.70 -3.29
N GLN A 267 26.39 6.74 -2.27
CA GLN A 267 27.30 5.64 -1.90
C GLN A 267 26.64 4.57 -1.03
N ILE A 268 25.42 4.79 -0.54
CA ILE A 268 24.72 3.83 0.29
C ILE A 268 23.92 2.89 -0.61
N ASP A 269 24.26 1.62 -0.61
CA ASP A 269 23.49 0.58 -1.24
C ASP A 269 22.28 0.23 -0.36
N TYR A 270 21.13 0.81 -0.69
CA TYR A 270 19.90 0.59 0.04
C TYR A 270 19.27 -0.79 -0.21
N GLU A 271 19.71 -1.51 -1.23
CA GLU A 271 19.17 -2.84 -1.56
C GLU A 271 19.82 -3.93 -0.71
N HIS A 272 21.07 -3.74 -0.30
CA HIS A 272 21.84 -4.71 0.48
C HIS A 272 22.05 -4.31 1.95
N LEU A 273 21.14 -3.50 2.52
CA LEU A 273 21.19 -3.13 3.95
C LEU A 273 21.04 -4.32 4.91
N ASP A 274 20.40 -5.39 4.48
CA ASP A 274 20.30 -6.65 5.21
C ASP A 274 21.62 -7.38 5.33
N GLU A 275 22.47 -7.30 4.33
CA GLU A 275 23.85 -7.83 4.37
C GLU A 275 24.74 -7.00 5.29
N LEU A 276 24.57 -5.68 5.29
CA LEU A 276 25.33 -4.76 6.16
C LEU A 276 24.92 -4.86 7.63
N PHE A 277 23.65 -5.12 7.90
CA PHE A 277 23.07 -5.19 9.25
C PHE A 277 22.31 -6.48 9.52
N PRO A 278 22.95 -7.65 9.50
CA PRO A 278 22.29 -8.96 9.59
C PRO A 278 21.59 -9.22 10.94
N SER A 279 21.92 -8.43 11.97
CA SER A 279 21.27 -8.52 13.29
C SER A 279 19.90 -7.83 13.37
N LEU A 280 19.54 -7.04 12.36
CA LEU A 280 18.30 -6.28 12.33
C LEU A 280 17.17 -7.05 11.64
N SER A 281 15.97 -6.91 12.17
CA SER A 281 14.77 -7.44 11.52
C SER A 281 14.36 -6.59 10.32
N ALA A 282 13.57 -7.15 9.40
CA ALA A 282 13.05 -6.43 8.24
C ALA A 282 12.34 -5.10 8.59
N SER A 283 11.62 -5.07 9.73
CA SER A 283 10.96 -3.85 10.22
C SER A 283 11.96 -2.82 10.76
N GLU A 284 13.05 -3.25 11.36
CA GLU A 284 14.14 -2.38 11.84
C GLU A 284 14.96 -1.86 10.66
N LEU A 285 15.23 -2.69 9.65
CA LEU A 285 15.88 -2.29 8.40
C LEU A 285 15.09 -1.20 7.65
N SER A 286 13.76 -1.31 7.60
CA SER A 286 12.91 -0.26 7.02
C SER A 286 13.06 1.07 7.76
N ILE A 287 13.22 1.06 9.08
CA ILE A 287 13.50 2.26 9.86
C ILE A 287 14.92 2.78 9.62
N CYS A 288 15.92 1.90 9.56
CA CYS A 288 17.30 2.31 9.22
C CYS A 288 17.35 2.99 7.85
N LYS A 289 16.67 2.45 6.85
CA LYS A 289 16.55 3.06 5.52
C LYS A 289 16.01 4.49 5.59
N LEU A 290 14.93 4.71 6.34
CA LEU A 290 14.33 6.03 6.50
C LEU A 290 15.21 6.99 7.33
N VAL A 291 15.91 6.48 8.33
CA VAL A 291 16.89 7.27 9.12
C VAL A 291 18.05 7.72 8.24
N LEU A 292 18.61 6.83 7.43
CA LEU A 292 19.67 7.15 6.48
C LEU A 292 19.21 8.19 5.45
N GLN A 293 17.99 8.09 4.97
CA GLN A 293 17.36 9.05 4.06
C GLN A 293 17.00 10.40 4.74
N GLY A 294 17.23 10.53 6.06
CA GLY A 294 17.05 11.76 6.80
C GLY A 294 15.60 12.10 7.19
N TYR A 295 14.68 11.14 7.14
CA TYR A 295 13.30 11.37 7.57
C TYR A 295 13.19 11.62 9.07
N LYS A 296 12.34 12.57 9.48
CA LYS A 296 12.03 12.85 10.88
C LYS A 296 11.03 11.83 11.43
N LEU A 297 10.94 11.74 12.76
CA LEU A 297 10.10 10.76 13.46
C LEU A 297 8.64 10.75 12.97
N LYS A 298 8.02 11.91 12.85
CA LYS A 298 6.63 12.04 12.39
C LYS A 298 6.44 11.53 10.96
N GLU A 299 7.35 11.87 10.07
CA GLU A 299 7.35 11.43 8.68
C GLU A 299 7.50 9.90 8.58
N MET A 300 8.37 9.31 9.42
CA MET A 300 8.52 7.84 9.50
C MET A 300 7.25 7.16 9.99
N CYS A 301 6.53 7.77 10.96
CA CYS A 301 5.26 7.24 11.46
C CYS A 301 4.19 7.24 10.36
N GLU A 302 4.09 8.32 9.59
CA GLU A 302 3.16 8.42 8.47
C GLU A 302 3.50 7.42 7.34
N LEU A 303 4.78 7.29 7.01
CA LEU A 303 5.26 6.41 5.94
C LEU A 303 5.06 4.93 6.26
N LEU A 304 5.35 4.55 7.53
CA LEU A 304 5.26 3.17 7.98
C LEU A 304 3.88 2.78 8.51
N GLY A 305 2.96 3.74 8.66
CA GLY A 305 1.65 3.52 9.29
C GLY A 305 1.75 3.09 10.75
N LYS A 306 2.81 3.52 11.46
CA LYS A 306 3.11 3.16 12.85
C LYS A 306 2.93 4.35 13.79
N THR A 307 2.69 4.06 15.07
CA THR A 307 2.66 5.08 16.11
C THR A 307 4.07 5.58 16.45
N GLU A 308 4.19 6.82 16.94
CA GLU A 308 5.47 7.38 17.40
C GLU A 308 6.15 6.51 18.46
N SER A 309 5.37 5.95 19.38
CA SER A 309 5.87 5.04 20.41
C SER A 309 6.51 3.79 19.80
N ASN A 310 5.88 3.20 18.78
CA ASN A 310 6.38 2.01 18.11
C ASN A 310 7.70 2.32 17.36
N VAL A 311 7.74 3.41 16.58
CA VAL A 311 8.97 3.81 15.84
C VAL A 311 10.10 4.15 16.82
N THR A 312 9.79 4.83 17.92
CA THR A 312 10.78 5.17 18.96
C THR A 312 11.32 3.91 19.65
N CYS A 313 10.46 2.95 19.97
CA CYS A 313 10.86 1.67 20.53
C CYS A 313 11.79 0.90 19.57
N GLN A 314 11.43 0.82 18.30
CA GLN A 314 12.25 0.16 17.28
C GLN A 314 13.60 0.87 17.08
N ARG A 315 13.66 2.21 17.08
CA ARG A 315 14.93 2.96 17.06
C ARG A 315 15.80 2.67 18.29
N SER A 316 15.18 2.46 19.45
CA SER A 316 15.91 2.05 20.66
C SER A 316 16.48 0.63 20.52
N ASN A 317 15.71 -0.30 19.97
CA ASN A 317 16.15 -1.67 19.71
C ASN A 317 17.30 -1.71 18.69
N ILE A 318 17.23 -0.90 17.63
CA ILE A 318 18.32 -0.75 16.65
C ILE A 318 19.60 -0.30 17.34
N ARG A 319 19.53 0.76 18.20
CA ARG A 319 20.69 1.21 18.97
C ARG A 319 21.29 0.09 19.84
N ALA A 320 20.42 -0.63 20.55
CA ALA A 320 20.85 -1.73 21.42
C ALA A 320 21.55 -2.84 20.63
N LYS A 321 21.01 -3.23 19.46
CA LYS A 321 21.59 -4.27 18.61
C LYS A 321 22.90 -3.84 17.95
N LEU A 322 23.07 -2.56 17.65
CA LEU A 322 24.29 -1.99 17.08
C LEU A 322 25.28 -1.52 18.15
N GLY A 323 25.00 -1.72 19.43
CA GLY A 323 25.90 -1.34 20.54
C GLY A 323 26.03 0.18 20.76
N LEU A 324 25.08 0.98 20.29
CA LEU A 324 25.09 2.43 20.37
C LEU A 324 24.55 2.93 21.71
N LYS A 325 25.11 4.03 22.23
CA LYS A 325 24.63 4.68 23.46
C LYS A 325 23.39 5.52 23.20
N ARG A 326 22.64 5.85 24.26
CA ARG A 326 21.35 6.55 24.17
C ARG A 326 21.44 7.99 23.62
N GLY A 327 22.64 8.60 23.63
CA GLY A 327 22.91 9.96 23.12
C GLY A 327 23.50 10.01 21.71
N ASP A 328 23.89 8.86 21.15
CA ASP A 328 24.56 8.84 19.85
C ASP A 328 23.59 9.19 18.71
N ASP A 329 24.07 9.92 17.71
CA ASP A 329 23.28 10.17 16.50
C ASP A 329 23.18 8.90 15.67
N LEU A 330 21.99 8.28 15.68
CA LEU A 330 21.74 7.03 14.99
C LEU A 330 22.07 7.11 13.48
N ARG A 331 21.79 8.27 12.85
CA ARG A 331 22.07 8.46 11.43
C ARG A 331 23.56 8.51 11.15
N ALA A 332 24.31 9.29 11.92
CA ALA A 332 25.76 9.40 11.76
C ALA A 332 26.44 8.04 11.96
N CYS A 333 26.04 7.29 12.97
CA CYS A 333 26.58 5.96 13.23
C CYS A 333 26.27 4.95 12.12
N LEU A 334 25.03 4.95 11.58
CA LEU A 334 24.67 4.08 10.46
C LEU A 334 25.46 4.42 9.19
N LEU A 335 25.68 5.71 8.91
CA LEU A 335 26.51 6.17 7.79
C LEU A 335 27.97 5.72 7.93
N GLU A 336 28.51 5.82 9.11
CA GLU A 336 29.90 5.40 9.38
C GLU A 336 30.06 3.89 9.21
N MET A 337 29.14 3.09 9.74
CA MET A 337 29.12 1.64 9.58
C MET A 337 28.97 1.20 8.13
N SER A 338 28.14 1.90 7.34
CA SER A 338 27.96 1.59 5.91
C SER A 338 29.21 1.90 5.06
N LYS A 339 30.04 2.86 5.47
CA LYS A 339 31.31 3.18 4.79
C LYS A 339 32.43 2.15 5.05
N ILE A 340 32.43 1.54 6.24
CA ILE A 340 33.47 0.58 6.65
C ILE A 340 33.30 -0.77 5.93
N SER A 341 32.09 -1.14 5.53
CA SER A 341 31.81 -2.43 4.88
C SER A 341 31.94 -2.40 3.34
N GLY A 342 32.13 -1.23 2.74
CA GLY A 342 32.27 -1.05 1.28
C GLY A 342 33.71 -0.87 0.78
N GLY A 343 34.70 -1.10 1.64
CA GLY A 343 36.13 -0.96 1.34
C GLY A 343 36.84 -2.29 1.12
#